data_0b6547cb7a8522679e38041c33f65d15
#
_entry.id   0b6547cb7a8522679e38041c33f65d15
#
_cell.length_a   1.000
_cell.length_b   1.000
_cell.length_c   1.000
_cell.angle_alpha   90.00
_cell.angle_beta   90.00
_cell.angle_gamma   90.00
#
_symmetry.space_group_name_H-M   'P 1'
#
loop_
_entity.id
_entity.type
_entity.pdbx_description
1 polymer ?
#
loop_
_entity_poly.entity_id
_entity_poly.type
_entity_poly.pdbx_seq_one_letter_code
_entity_poly.pdbx_strand_id
1 'polypeptide(L)'
;MRHLRIMSGILMFALLLAFTGIAQNKYVGAKFCGACHKAKEKGEAYAIWEKSKHAKAFETLKSKEADDIAKKKGLTKPASESPECLKCHVTGGGAATNVEAGFKKEEGVTCEACHGAASGYKMIHNKADGKEKAKAAGLKLNDKTDAKPCQKCHNDESPTKKEFKMAEMWAKIEHKLPPKK
;
A
#
# COMPACT_ATOMS: atom_id res chain seq x y z
N MET A 1 -30.35 56.02 -8.10
CA MET A 1 -30.63 54.60 -7.83
C MET A 1 -30.23 53.65 -8.97
N ARG A 2 -29.05 53.91 -9.63
CA ARG A 2 -28.56 53.12 -10.79
C ARG A 2 -27.19 52.44 -10.56
N HIS A 3 -26.54 52.69 -9.43
CA HIS A 3 -25.19 52.13 -9.14
C HIS A 3 -25.17 50.92 -8.23
N LEU A 4 -26.33 50.44 -7.73
CA LEU A 4 -26.41 49.32 -6.78
C LEU A 4 -26.62 47.96 -7.47
N ARG A 5 -26.78 47.91 -8.80
CA ARG A 5 -27.04 46.65 -9.53
C ARG A 5 -25.79 46.01 -10.21
N ILE A 6 -24.65 46.72 -10.22
CA ILE A 6 -23.45 46.24 -10.91
C ILE A 6 -22.51 45.49 -9.97
N MET A 7 -22.58 45.71 -8.65
CA MET A 7 -21.72 45.03 -7.70
C MET A 7 -22.12 43.60 -7.34
N SER A 8 -23.38 43.21 -7.63
CA SER A 8 -23.89 41.87 -7.31
C SER A 8 -23.50 40.77 -8.29
N GLY A 9 -23.03 41.15 -9.49
CA GLY A 9 -22.65 40.20 -10.53
C GLY A 9 -21.20 39.67 -10.45
N ILE A 10 -20.29 40.39 -9.77
CA ILE A 10 -18.89 40.05 -9.72
C ILE A 10 -18.56 39.05 -8.60
N LEU A 11 -19.39 38.98 -7.56
CA LEU A 11 -19.16 38.09 -6.43
C LEU A 11 -19.55 36.62 -6.68
N MET A 12 -20.29 36.34 -7.74
CA MET A 12 -20.77 34.97 -8.05
C MET A 12 -19.88 34.21 -9.02
N PHE A 13 -18.84 34.85 -9.58
CA PHE A 13 -17.91 34.21 -10.55
C PHE A 13 -16.61 33.66 -9.92
N ALA A 14 -16.38 33.92 -8.64
CA ALA A 14 -15.14 33.56 -7.95
C ALA A 14 -15.18 32.18 -7.21
N LEU A 15 -16.26 31.42 -7.30
CA LEU A 15 -16.41 30.16 -6.54
C LEU A 15 -16.44 28.90 -7.39
N LEU A 16 -15.99 28.98 -8.63
CA LEU A 16 -15.65 27.79 -9.45
C LEU A 16 -14.15 27.53 -9.40
N LEU A 17 -13.58 27.50 -8.19
CA LEU A 17 -12.32 26.80 -7.98
C LEU A 17 -12.60 25.30 -8.16
N ALA A 18 -12.36 24.84 -9.37
CA ALA A 18 -12.34 23.44 -9.70
C ALA A 18 -11.51 22.70 -8.63
N PHE A 19 -12.16 21.93 -7.76
CA PHE A 19 -11.53 20.86 -7.04
C PHE A 19 -11.04 19.87 -8.10
N THR A 20 -9.85 20.13 -8.65
CA THR A 20 -9.07 19.10 -9.35
C THR A 20 -8.68 18.10 -8.27
N GLY A 21 -9.58 17.20 -7.94
CA GLY A 21 -9.28 16.08 -7.10
C GLY A 21 -8.10 15.36 -7.74
N ILE A 22 -6.92 15.44 -7.13
CA ILE A 22 -5.77 14.64 -7.53
C ILE A 22 -6.25 13.19 -7.43
N ALA A 23 -6.44 12.54 -8.57
CA ALA A 23 -6.90 11.15 -8.60
C ALA A 23 -5.88 10.32 -7.82
N GLN A 24 -6.33 9.77 -6.70
CA GLN A 24 -5.48 8.94 -5.85
C GLN A 24 -5.10 7.67 -6.60
N ASN A 25 -3.81 7.31 -6.59
CA ASN A 25 -3.34 6.06 -7.18
C ASN A 25 -4.04 4.86 -6.55
N LYS A 26 -4.35 3.86 -7.38
CA LYS A 26 -5.03 2.62 -6.98
C LYS A 26 -4.02 1.49 -6.77
N TYR A 27 -4.34 0.59 -5.86
CA TYR A 27 -3.63 -0.66 -5.67
C TYR A 27 -3.99 -1.65 -6.79
N VAL A 28 -3.00 -2.28 -7.40
CA VAL A 28 -3.16 -3.14 -8.57
C VAL A 28 -3.08 -4.63 -8.25
N GLY A 29 -2.52 -4.99 -7.07
CA GLY A 29 -2.29 -6.34 -6.62
C GLY A 29 -0.91 -6.92 -6.99
N ALA A 30 -0.45 -7.88 -6.19
CA ALA A 30 0.89 -8.45 -6.32
C ALA A 30 1.10 -9.22 -7.63
N LYS A 31 0.06 -9.87 -8.16
CA LYS A 31 0.15 -10.62 -9.43
C LYS A 31 0.58 -9.74 -10.60
N PHE A 32 0.16 -8.48 -10.63
CA PHE A 32 0.60 -7.55 -11.65
C PHE A 32 2.11 -7.33 -11.60
N CYS A 33 2.65 -7.11 -10.41
CA CYS A 33 4.09 -6.96 -10.20
C CYS A 33 4.86 -8.23 -10.57
N GLY A 34 4.29 -9.39 -10.21
CA GLY A 34 4.86 -10.70 -10.48
C GLY A 34 5.07 -11.01 -11.97
N ALA A 35 4.32 -10.39 -12.87
CA ALA A 35 4.50 -10.58 -14.31
C ALA A 35 5.94 -10.30 -14.79
N CYS A 36 6.62 -9.33 -14.15
CA CYS A 36 8.01 -8.97 -14.45
C CYS A 36 8.99 -9.33 -13.32
N HIS A 37 8.57 -9.20 -12.05
CA HIS A 37 9.46 -9.31 -10.88
C HIS A 37 9.66 -10.74 -10.36
N LYS A 38 9.23 -11.78 -11.11
CA LYS A 38 9.64 -13.19 -10.90
C LYS A 38 11.01 -13.50 -11.47
N ALA A 39 11.44 -12.76 -12.48
CA ALA A 39 12.67 -13.04 -13.21
C ALA A 39 13.91 -12.75 -12.35
N LYS A 40 14.97 -13.57 -12.51
CA LYS A 40 16.26 -13.41 -11.81
C LYS A 40 16.89 -12.05 -12.09
N GLU A 41 16.81 -11.58 -13.33
CA GLU A 41 17.32 -10.29 -13.78
C GLU A 41 16.60 -9.11 -13.13
N LYS A 42 15.46 -9.37 -12.46
CA LYS A 42 14.66 -8.41 -11.69
C LYS A 42 14.73 -8.66 -10.17
N GLY A 43 15.73 -9.43 -9.72
CA GLY A 43 15.99 -9.69 -8.30
C GLY A 43 15.00 -10.64 -7.62
N GLU A 44 14.19 -11.38 -8.38
CA GLU A 44 13.22 -12.39 -7.89
C GLU A 44 12.28 -11.86 -6.80
N ALA A 45 12.03 -10.54 -6.79
CA ALA A 45 11.31 -9.84 -5.72
C ALA A 45 9.96 -10.48 -5.41
N TYR A 46 9.24 -10.95 -6.45
CA TYR A 46 7.95 -11.62 -6.27
C TYR A 46 8.11 -12.96 -5.54
N ALA A 47 9.11 -13.76 -5.87
CA ALA A 47 9.34 -15.06 -5.25
C ALA A 47 9.76 -14.93 -3.78
N ILE A 48 10.55 -13.89 -3.45
CA ILE A 48 10.91 -13.55 -2.05
C ILE A 48 9.65 -13.17 -1.28
N TRP A 49 8.82 -12.28 -1.83
CA TRP A 49 7.55 -11.88 -1.21
C TRP A 49 6.59 -13.06 -1.03
N GLU A 50 6.39 -13.88 -2.06
CA GLU A 50 5.45 -15.01 -2.06
C GLU A 50 5.74 -16.02 -0.93
N LYS A 51 7.03 -16.20 -0.58
CA LYS A 51 7.49 -17.04 0.52
C LYS A 51 7.42 -16.34 1.89
N SER A 52 7.21 -15.04 1.92
CA SER A 52 7.25 -14.24 3.14
C SER A 52 5.97 -14.39 3.97
N LYS A 53 6.06 -13.99 5.25
CA LYS A 53 4.88 -13.88 6.12
C LYS A 53 3.93 -12.75 5.68
N HIS A 54 4.42 -11.76 4.93
CA HIS A 54 3.59 -10.70 4.38
C HIS A 54 2.56 -11.23 3.39
N ALA A 55 2.95 -12.14 2.49
CA ALA A 55 2.03 -12.79 1.56
C ALA A 55 0.98 -13.67 2.28
N LYS A 56 1.27 -14.12 3.49
CA LYS A 56 0.37 -14.94 4.32
C LYS A 56 -0.42 -14.13 5.37
N ALA A 57 -0.23 -12.81 5.40
CA ALA A 57 -0.76 -11.98 6.48
C ALA A 57 -2.29 -12.05 6.58
N PHE A 58 -3.02 -11.98 5.47
CA PHE A 58 -4.47 -12.13 5.48
C PHE A 58 -4.93 -13.52 5.93
N GLU A 59 -4.21 -14.57 5.50
CA GLU A 59 -4.57 -15.95 5.85
C GLU A 59 -4.52 -16.18 7.36
N THR A 60 -3.60 -15.52 8.08
CA THR A 60 -3.53 -15.62 9.54
C THR A 60 -4.79 -15.12 10.24
N LEU A 61 -5.54 -14.20 9.61
CA LEU A 61 -6.79 -13.67 10.18
C LEU A 61 -7.97 -14.65 10.11
N LYS A 62 -7.84 -15.77 9.37
CA LYS A 62 -8.87 -16.79 9.28
C LYS A 62 -8.76 -17.84 10.38
N SER A 63 -7.74 -17.75 11.23
CA SER A 63 -7.53 -18.70 12.31
C SER A 63 -8.48 -18.45 13.48
N LYS A 64 -8.79 -19.53 14.23
CA LYS A 64 -9.54 -19.41 15.49
C LYS A 64 -8.84 -18.48 16.48
N GLU A 65 -7.51 -18.51 16.54
CA GLU A 65 -6.72 -17.63 17.41
C GLU A 65 -6.97 -16.15 17.06
N ALA A 66 -7.00 -15.79 15.78
CA ALA A 66 -7.28 -14.43 15.35
C ALA A 66 -8.69 -13.97 15.76
N ASP A 67 -9.69 -14.85 15.63
CA ASP A 67 -11.07 -14.54 16.04
C ASP A 67 -11.18 -14.42 17.57
N ASP A 68 -10.47 -15.24 18.34
CA ASP A 68 -10.43 -15.11 19.80
C ASP A 68 -9.78 -13.79 20.24
N ILE A 69 -8.74 -13.33 19.52
CA ILE A 69 -8.13 -12.01 19.73
C ILE A 69 -9.13 -10.88 19.37
N ALA A 70 -9.83 -10.98 18.24
CA ALA A 70 -10.84 -10.01 17.84
C ALA A 70 -11.95 -9.88 18.92
N LYS A 71 -12.45 -10.98 19.43
CA LYS A 71 -13.42 -11.01 20.53
C LYS A 71 -12.90 -10.35 21.81
N LYS A 72 -11.65 -10.68 22.20
CA LYS A 72 -11.00 -10.05 23.38
C LYS A 72 -10.85 -8.53 23.22
N LYS A 73 -10.71 -8.05 21.98
CA LYS A 73 -10.70 -6.61 21.65
C LYS A 73 -12.11 -5.99 21.56
N GLY A 74 -13.17 -6.75 21.76
CA GLY A 74 -14.55 -6.27 21.67
C GLY A 74 -15.03 -6.08 20.23
N LEU A 75 -14.37 -6.69 19.24
CA LEU A 75 -14.79 -6.59 17.85
C LEU A 75 -15.99 -7.52 17.59
N THR A 76 -16.97 -7.02 16.85
CA THR A 76 -18.22 -7.75 16.54
C THR A 76 -18.11 -8.62 15.28
N LYS A 77 -17.09 -8.35 14.43
CA LYS A 77 -16.83 -9.09 13.20
C LYS A 77 -15.65 -10.06 13.38
N PRO A 78 -15.58 -11.13 12.59
CA PRO A 78 -14.40 -11.97 12.51
C PRO A 78 -13.13 -11.14 12.21
N ALA A 79 -11.98 -11.61 12.63
CA ALA A 79 -10.71 -10.89 12.40
C ALA A 79 -10.46 -10.60 10.91
N SER A 80 -10.84 -11.52 10.01
CA SER A 80 -10.70 -11.38 8.55
C SER A 80 -11.65 -10.36 7.90
N GLU A 81 -12.59 -9.80 8.68
CA GLU A 81 -13.55 -8.79 8.23
C GLU A 81 -13.44 -7.49 9.04
N SER A 82 -12.66 -7.49 10.11
CA SER A 82 -12.51 -6.33 11.00
C SER A 82 -11.48 -5.34 10.45
N PRO A 83 -11.86 -4.07 10.21
CA PRO A 83 -10.94 -3.02 9.72
C PRO A 83 -9.70 -2.87 10.60
N GLU A 84 -9.84 -3.05 11.91
CA GLU A 84 -8.76 -2.97 12.91
C GLU A 84 -7.67 -4.02 12.68
N CYS A 85 -8.04 -5.18 12.12
CA CYS A 85 -7.10 -6.22 11.75
C CYS A 85 -6.59 -6.03 10.32
N LEU A 86 -7.51 -5.73 9.40
CA LEU A 86 -7.20 -5.58 7.97
C LEU A 86 -6.21 -4.44 7.70
N LYS A 87 -6.20 -3.37 8.51
CA LYS A 87 -5.27 -2.24 8.33
C LYS A 87 -3.79 -2.64 8.31
N CYS A 88 -3.43 -3.75 8.99
CA CYS A 88 -2.07 -4.27 9.04
C CYS A 88 -1.88 -5.54 8.22
N HIS A 89 -2.95 -6.30 7.99
CA HIS A 89 -2.87 -7.62 7.36
C HIS A 89 -3.24 -7.60 5.87
N VAL A 90 -3.68 -6.44 5.34
CA VAL A 90 -4.01 -6.26 3.92
C VAL A 90 -3.45 -4.94 3.42
N THR A 91 -2.87 -4.94 2.24
CA THR A 91 -2.44 -3.71 1.56
C THR A 91 -3.63 -2.74 1.40
N GLY A 92 -3.40 -1.48 1.75
CA GLY A 92 -4.47 -0.46 1.71
C GLY A 92 -5.48 -0.58 2.84
N GLY A 93 -5.22 -1.43 3.86
CA GLY A 93 -6.10 -1.60 5.03
C GLY A 93 -7.39 -2.35 4.73
N GLY A 94 -7.46 -3.04 3.59
CA GLY A 94 -8.66 -3.79 3.19
C GLY A 94 -9.86 -2.92 2.78
N ALA A 95 -9.74 -1.59 2.85
CA ALA A 95 -10.75 -0.67 2.35
C ALA A 95 -10.73 -0.65 0.82
N ALA A 96 -11.71 -1.29 0.21
CA ALA A 96 -11.76 -1.61 -1.22
C ALA A 96 -11.98 -0.42 -2.16
N THR A 97 -12.01 0.81 -1.69
CA THR A 97 -12.39 1.98 -2.51
C THR A 97 -11.30 2.46 -3.47
N ASN A 98 -10.05 2.05 -3.22
CA ASN A 98 -8.89 2.54 -3.96
C ASN A 98 -8.09 1.39 -4.60
N VAL A 99 -8.77 0.50 -5.33
CA VAL A 99 -8.19 -0.69 -5.93
C VAL A 99 -8.57 -0.83 -7.42
N GLU A 100 -7.71 -1.49 -8.20
CA GLU A 100 -8.06 -1.99 -9.54
C GLU A 100 -8.67 -3.39 -9.46
N ALA A 101 -9.32 -3.83 -10.52
CA ALA A 101 -10.00 -5.14 -10.59
C ALA A 101 -9.08 -6.35 -10.30
N GLY A 102 -7.78 -6.20 -10.50
CA GLY A 102 -6.78 -7.25 -10.23
C GLY A 102 -6.36 -7.39 -8.77
N PHE A 103 -6.70 -6.43 -7.92
CA PHE A 103 -6.36 -6.46 -6.49
C PHE A 103 -7.17 -7.52 -5.75
N LYS A 104 -6.51 -8.26 -4.88
CA LYS A 104 -7.15 -9.26 -4.01
C LYS A 104 -6.64 -9.09 -2.57
N LYS A 105 -7.55 -8.91 -1.62
CA LYS A 105 -7.21 -8.81 -0.18
C LYS A 105 -6.51 -10.07 0.35
N GLU A 106 -6.79 -11.20 -0.27
CA GLU A 106 -6.20 -12.52 0.06
C GLU A 106 -4.70 -12.57 -0.21
N GLU A 107 -4.15 -11.66 -1.02
CA GLU A 107 -2.71 -11.52 -1.22
C GLU A 107 -1.99 -10.92 0.01
N GLY A 108 -2.72 -10.48 1.03
CA GLY A 108 -2.16 -9.97 2.27
C GLY A 108 -1.44 -8.64 2.12
N VAL A 109 -0.24 -8.53 2.68
CA VAL A 109 0.61 -7.34 2.58
C VAL A 109 1.48 -7.47 1.34
N THR A 110 1.08 -6.80 0.26
CA THR A 110 1.71 -6.90 -1.06
C THR A 110 2.87 -5.92 -1.23
N CYS A 111 3.53 -5.97 -2.40
CA CYS A 111 4.59 -5.04 -2.81
C CYS A 111 4.20 -3.56 -2.56
N GLU A 112 2.96 -3.23 -2.84
CA GLU A 112 2.45 -1.86 -2.79
C GLU A 112 2.27 -1.30 -1.37
N ALA A 113 2.27 -2.15 -0.34
CA ALA A 113 2.29 -1.69 1.05
C ALA A 113 3.58 -0.92 1.37
N CYS A 114 4.68 -1.35 0.77
CA CYS A 114 5.99 -0.72 0.89
C CYS A 114 6.26 0.29 -0.24
N HIS A 115 5.90 -0.06 -1.48
CA HIS A 115 6.26 0.72 -2.67
C HIS A 115 5.20 1.76 -3.09
N GLY A 116 4.04 1.81 -2.40
CA GLY A 116 2.93 2.69 -2.73
C GLY A 116 2.02 2.14 -3.83
N ALA A 117 0.82 2.69 -3.94
CA ALA A 117 -0.20 2.27 -4.92
C ALA A 117 0.31 2.46 -6.36
N ALA A 118 0.28 1.41 -7.17
CA ALA A 118 1.09 1.31 -8.37
C ALA A 118 0.41 1.78 -9.66
N SER A 119 -0.88 2.14 -9.65
CA SER A 119 -1.57 2.50 -10.89
C SER A 119 -0.90 3.62 -11.67
N GLY A 120 -0.30 4.60 -10.96
CA GLY A 120 0.38 5.74 -11.58
C GLY A 120 1.76 5.42 -12.13
N TYR A 121 2.46 4.40 -11.62
CA TYR A 121 3.86 4.15 -12.00
C TYR A 121 4.13 2.78 -12.63
N LYS A 122 3.20 1.83 -12.55
CA LYS A 122 3.40 0.43 -12.98
C LYS A 122 3.90 0.28 -14.42
N MET A 123 3.54 1.21 -15.31
CA MET A 123 3.89 1.15 -16.75
C MET A 123 5.08 2.05 -17.14
N ILE A 124 5.59 2.84 -16.21
CA ILE A 124 6.64 3.83 -16.53
C ILE A 124 7.97 3.57 -15.84
N HIS A 125 7.98 2.89 -14.68
CA HIS A 125 9.18 2.73 -13.85
C HIS A 125 10.30 1.91 -14.50
N ASN A 126 10.01 1.13 -15.52
CA ASN A 126 10.97 0.30 -16.27
C ASN A 126 11.55 0.97 -17.51
N LYS A 127 11.12 2.20 -17.84
CA LYS A 127 11.65 2.98 -18.98
C LYS A 127 12.97 3.65 -18.61
N ALA A 128 13.76 4.08 -19.60
CA ALA A 128 15.09 4.65 -19.41
C ALA A 128 15.12 5.83 -18.41
N ASP A 129 14.13 6.72 -18.46
CA ASP A 129 13.96 7.86 -17.55
C ASP A 129 12.83 7.62 -16.53
N GLY A 130 12.35 6.38 -16.44
CA GLY A 130 11.12 6.04 -15.70
C GLY A 130 11.24 6.13 -14.19
N LYS A 131 12.46 6.01 -13.61
CA LYS A 131 12.64 5.97 -12.16
C LYS A 131 12.16 7.27 -11.48
N GLU A 132 12.57 8.42 -11.97
CA GLU A 132 12.19 9.71 -11.36
C GLU A 132 10.72 10.03 -11.62
N LYS A 133 10.23 9.75 -12.84
CA LYS A 133 8.81 9.85 -13.16
C LYS A 133 7.95 8.96 -12.29
N ALA A 134 8.40 7.73 -12.02
CA ALA A 134 7.69 6.80 -11.14
C ALA A 134 7.66 7.27 -9.69
N LYS A 135 8.76 7.85 -9.18
CA LYS A 135 8.78 8.46 -7.84
C LYS A 135 7.76 9.62 -7.76
N ALA A 136 7.74 10.50 -8.75
CA ALA A 136 6.76 11.58 -8.82
C ALA A 136 5.31 11.04 -8.88
N ALA A 137 5.12 9.87 -9.49
CA ALA A 137 3.84 9.16 -9.57
C ALA A 137 3.55 8.25 -8.36
N GLY A 138 4.32 8.36 -7.28
CA GLY A 138 4.05 7.68 -6.00
C GLY A 138 4.87 6.44 -5.70
N LEU A 139 5.83 6.05 -6.56
CA LEU A 139 6.76 4.94 -6.24
C LEU A 139 7.64 5.32 -5.06
N LYS A 140 7.64 4.48 -4.03
CA LYS A 140 8.53 4.58 -2.87
C LYS A 140 9.67 3.57 -3.00
N LEU A 141 10.89 4.04 -2.78
CA LEU A 141 12.06 3.20 -2.65
C LEU A 141 12.44 3.16 -1.17
N ASN A 142 12.43 1.98 -0.61
CA ASN A 142 12.71 1.76 0.81
C ASN A 142 14.12 1.20 0.97
N ASP A 143 14.74 1.48 2.10
CA ASP A 143 16.03 0.93 2.46
C ASP A 143 16.07 0.51 3.94
N LYS A 144 17.14 -0.16 4.33
CA LYS A 144 17.32 -0.72 5.68
C LYS A 144 17.49 0.33 6.79
N THR A 145 17.61 1.62 6.45
CA THR A 145 17.83 2.69 7.42
C THR A 145 16.53 3.36 7.86
N ASP A 146 15.44 3.19 7.09
CA ASP A 146 14.13 3.77 7.40
C ASP A 146 13.12 2.70 7.84
N ALA A 147 12.89 2.60 9.15
CA ALA A 147 11.91 1.69 9.72
C ALA A 147 10.45 2.22 9.66
N LYS A 148 10.23 3.49 9.33
CA LYS A 148 8.90 4.12 9.36
C LYS A 148 7.83 3.37 8.54
N PRO A 149 8.13 2.90 7.32
CA PRO A 149 7.14 2.11 6.55
C PRO A 149 6.72 0.83 7.28
N CYS A 150 7.66 0.17 7.97
CA CYS A 150 7.41 -1.07 8.71
C CYS A 150 6.60 -0.82 9.98
N GLN A 151 6.92 0.26 10.70
CA GLN A 151 6.29 0.62 11.98
C GLN A 151 4.81 1.00 11.85
N LYS A 152 4.29 1.20 10.65
CA LYS A 152 2.84 1.38 10.43
C LYS A 152 2.03 0.17 10.89
N CYS A 153 2.63 -1.03 10.84
CA CYS A 153 2.00 -2.28 11.24
C CYS A 153 2.76 -2.96 12.38
N HIS A 154 4.10 -2.84 12.42
CA HIS A 154 4.93 -3.40 13.48
C HIS A 154 5.07 -2.41 14.65
N ASN A 155 3.97 -2.20 15.40
CA ASN A 155 3.86 -1.24 16.49
C ASN A 155 3.06 -1.80 17.67
N ASP A 156 2.80 -0.98 18.69
CA ASP A 156 2.12 -1.38 19.93
C ASP A 156 0.62 -1.68 19.78
N GLU A 157 0.02 -1.32 18.67
CA GLU A 157 -1.39 -1.66 18.41
C GLU A 157 -1.58 -3.15 18.09
N SER A 158 -0.51 -3.85 17.68
CA SER A 158 -0.56 -5.29 17.41
C SER A 158 -0.71 -6.07 18.73
N PRO A 159 -1.77 -6.87 18.90
CA PRO A 159 -1.99 -7.67 20.10
C PRO A 159 -0.96 -8.82 20.24
N THR A 160 -0.26 -9.15 19.16
CA THR A 160 0.77 -10.20 19.10
C THR A 160 2.15 -9.62 18.81
N LYS A 161 2.34 -8.32 19.15
CA LYS A 161 3.61 -7.63 18.93
C LYS A 161 4.79 -8.45 19.44
N LYS A 162 5.82 -8.52 18.62
CA LYS A 162 7.16 -8.99 18.98
C LYS A 162 8.13 -7.84 18.83
N GLU A 163 9.28 -7.94 19.50
CA GLU A 163 10.36 -6.98 19.30
C GLU A 163 10.68 -6.84 17.81
N PHE A 164 10.69 -5.62 17.30
CA PHE A 164 10.98 -5.32 15.91
C PHE A 164 12.44 -4.91 15.75
N LYS A 165 13.25 -5.82 15.25
CA LYS A 165 14.67 -5.58 14.95
C LYS A 165 14.83 -5.37 13.44
N MET A 166 15.03 -4.11 13.04
CA MET A 166 15.03 -3.70 11.62
C MET A 166 15.96 -4.54 10.77
N ALA A 167 17.22 -4.75 11.20
CA ALA A 167 18.20 -5.49 10.41
C ALA A 167 17.79 -6.95 10.15
N GLU A 168 17.26 -7.62 11.18
CA GLU A 168 16.82 -9.02 11.08
C GLU A 168 15.56 -9.16 10.20
N MET A 169 14.63 -8.19 10.33
CA MET A 169 13.38 -8.22 9.55
C MET A 169 13.63 -7.83 8.10
N TRP A 170 14.50 -6.85 7.87
CA TRP A 170 14.89 -6.43 6.52
C TRP A 170 15.54 -7.58 5.74
N ALA A 171 16.47 -8.31 6.34
CA ALA A 171 17.14 -9.44 5.69
C ALA A 171 16.19 -10.52 5.17
N LYS A 172 14.97 -10.62 5.73
CA LYS A 172 13.96 -11.62 5.31
C LYS A 172 13.16 -11.21 4.09
N ILE A 173 13.16 -9.92 3.74
CA ILE A 173 12.34 -9.36 2.65
C ILE A 173 13.14 -8.56 1.65
N GLU A 174 14.43 -8.31 1.93
CA GLU A 174 15.31 -7.58 1.01
C GLU A 174 15.37 -8.28 -0.34
N HIS A 175 15.21 -7.51 -1.41
CA HIS A 175 15.41 -7.96 -2.77
C HIS A 175 16.19 -6.88 -3.52
N LYS A 176 17.26 -7.30 -4.16
CA LYS A 176 18.17 -6.41 -4.89
C LYS A 176 18.15 -6.77 -6.37
N LEU A 177 18.21 -5.74 -7.21
CA LEU A 177 18.52 -5.99 -8.61
C LEU A 177 19.94 -6.58 -8.69
N PRO A 178 20.17 -7.60 -9.51
CA PRO A 178 21.50 -8.08 -9.77
C PRO A 178 22.34 -6.95 -10.38
N PRO A 179 23.68 -6.98 -10.18
CA PRO A 179 24.56 -6.01 -10.81
C PRO A 179 24.38 -6.05 -12.33
N LYS A 180 24.34 -4.87 -12.95
CA LYS A 180 24.31 -4.78 -14.41
C LYS A 180 25.62 -5.40 -14.94
N LYS A 181 25.49 -6.37 -15.84
CA LYS A 181 26.62 -6.91 -16.60
C LYS A 181 27.14 -5.85 -17.56
#